data_41d63cac5a0c8647b51eefe1b5cff7b1
#
_entry.id   41d63cac5a0c8647b51eefe1b5cff7b1
#
_cell.length_a   1.000
_cell.length_b   1.000
_cell.length_c   1.000
_cell.angle_alpha   90.00
_cell.angle_beta   90.00
_cell.angle_gamma   90.00
#
_symmetry.space_group_name_H-M   'P 1'
#
loop_
_entity.id
_entity.type
_entity.pdbx_description
1 polymer ?
#
loop_
_entity_poly.entity_id
_entity_poly.type
_entity_poly.pdbx_seq_one_letter_code
_entity_poly.pdbx_strand_id
1 'polypeptide(L)'
;MRVVFLLLLLPLPLSIHAEDLGELSANPFNPASTSNPFGAGSPFKPDGLNNPFSLYGSPFSNQSATNPFATDAPLLYDQQGNYRGKLSANPYDPDSTSNPYGRYGSPFSPDSINNPYGAGNPYNPSSPTNPYGRGLRIEGR
;
A
#
# COMPACT_ATOMS: atom_id res chain seq x y z
N MET A 1 20.21 45.48 -27.95
CA MET A 1 20.52 44.20 -27.28
C MET A 1 19.18 43.57 -26.87
N ARG A 2 18.78 42.55 -27.60
CA ARG A 2 17.53 41.86 -27.32
C ARG A 2 17.86 40.68 -26.38
N VAL A 3 17.38 40.72 -25.16
CA VAL A 3 17.42 39.58 -24.26
C VAL A 3 16.23 38.69 -24.61
N VAL A 4 16.51 37.58 -25.25
CA VAL A 4 15.51 36.59 -25.55
C VAL A 4 15.44 35.70 -24.31
N PHE A 5 14.38 35.92 -23.47
CA PHE A 5 14.04 34.93 -22.47
C PHE A 5 13.40 33.75 -23.18
N LEU A 6 14.18 32.72 -23.39
CA LEU A 6 13.64 31.43 -23.75
C LEU A 6 12.94 30.89 -22.48
N LEU A 7 11.62 31.06 -22.41
CA LEU A 7 10.82 30.35 -21.43
C LEU A 7 10.86 28.87 -21.85
N LEU A 8 11.80 28.13 -21.31
CA LEU A 8 11.74 26.69 -21.37
C LEU A 8 10.54 26.27 -20.49
N LEU A 9 9.40 26.10 -21.15
CA LEU A 9 8.34 25.29 -20.62
C LEU A 9 8.87 23.86 -20.59
N LEU A 10 9.56 23.52 -19.52
CA LEU A 10 9.75 22.13 -19.15
C LEU A 10 8.36 21.53 -19.00
N PRO A 11 7.99 20.49 -19.78
CA PRO A 11 6.79 19.77 -19.48
C PRO A 11 6.93 19.34 -18.01
N LEU A 12 6.05 19.86 -17.17
CA LEU A 12 5.86 19.31 -15.84
C LEU A 12 5.69 17.80 -16.05
N PRO A 13 6.53 16.97 -15.45
CA PRO A 13 6.29 15.54 -15.48
C PRO A 13 4.86 15.38 -15.00
N LEU A 14 4.04 14.68 -15.77
CA LEU A 14 2.81 14.11 -15.27
C LEU A 14 3.22 13.33 -14.03
N SER A 15 3.22 14.00 -12.88
CA SER A 15 3.34 13.32 -11.63
C SER A 15 2.10 12.41 -11.56
N ILE A 16 2.34 11.12 -11.83
CA ILE A 16 1.47 10.08 -11.35
C ILE A 16 1.53 10.26 -9.84
N HIS A 17 0.55 10.98 -9.29
CA HIS A 17 0.44 11.15 -7.86
C HIS A 17 0.15 9.78 -7.29
N ALA A 18 1.18 9.18 -6.69
CA ALA A 18 0.98 8.06 -5.79
C ALA A 18 0.03 8.57 -4.70
N GLU A 19 -1.16 8.00 -4.64
CA GLU A 19 -2.16 8.38 -3.67
C GLU A 19 -1.84 7.73 -2.34
N ASP A 20 -1.79 8.52 -1.27
CA ASP A 20 -1.63 8.00 0.08
C ASP A 20 -2.96 7.39 0.53
N LEU A 21 -2.98 6.08 0.70
CA LEU A 21 -4.15 5.32 1.12
C LEU A 21 -4.14 5.00 2.62
N GLY A 22 -3.18 5.52 3.34
CA GLY A 22 -3.02 5.27 4.77
C GLY A 22 -1.96 4.21 5.07
N GLU A 23 -2.14 3.55 6.20
CA GLU A 23 -1.18 2.59 6.73
C GLU A 23 -1.82 1.21 6.91
N LEU A 24 -1.17 0.18 6.41
CA LEU A 24 -1.52 -1.21 6.71
C LEU A 24 -1.06 -1.50 8.12
N SER A 25 -1.96 -1.38 9.07
CA SER A 25 -1.66 -1.39 10.50
C SER A 25 -2.76 -2.11 11.28
N ALA A 26 -2.37 -2.75 12.36
CA ALA A 26 -3.29 -3.35 13.31
C ALA A 26 -3.76 -2.38 14.40
N ASN A 27 -3.33 -1.12 14.37
CA ASN A 27 -3.71 -0.11 15.34
C ASN A 27 -5.12 0.43 15.04
N PRO A 28 -6.13 0.15 15.89
CA PRO A 28 -7.50 0.59 15.64
C PRO A 28 -7.75 2.07 15.96
N PHE A 29 -6.80 2.76 16.56
CA PHE A 29 -6.94 4.15 17.02
C PHE A 29 -6.24 5.16 16.13
N ASN A 30 -5.30 4.72 15.28
CA ASN A 30 -4.62 5.60 14.34
C ASN A 30 -5.56 5.95 13.17
N PRO A 31 -5.83 7.24 12.89
CA PRO A 31 -6.69 7.65 11.77
C PRO A 31 -6.21 7.16 10.40
N ALA A 32 -4.91 6.96 10.22
CA ALA A 32 -4.33 6.46 8.98
C ALA A 32 -4.40 4.92 8.86
N SER A 33 -4.78 4.22 9.92
CA SER A 33 -4.78 2.75 9.94
C SER A 33 -5.96 2.15 9.18
N THR A 34 -5.68 1.12 8.39
CA THR A 34 -6.72 0.30 7.75
C THR A 34 -7.59 -0.48 8.75
N SER A 35 -7.13 -0.61 10.00
CA SER A 35 -7.90 -1.24 11.09
C SER A 35 -8.81 -0.25 11.84
N ASN A 36 -8.73 1.04 11.50
CA ASN A 36 -9.61 2.05 12.09
C ASN A 36 -10.84 2.27 11.19
N PRO A 37 -12.04 1.83 11.62
CA PRO A 37 -13.25 1.95 10.81
C PRO A 37 -13.78 3.38 10.66
N PHE A 38 -13.22 4.33 11.42
CA PHE A 38 -13.56 5.76 11.35
C PHE A 38 -12.46 6.57 10.63
N GLY A 39 -11.39 5.94 10.20
CA GLY A 39 -10.29 6.53 9.48
C GLY A 39 -10.08 5.86 8.12
N ALA A 40 -8.82 5.54 7.79
CA ALA A 40 -8.47 4.90 6.52
C ALA A 40 -9.15 3.55 6.30
N GLY A 41 -9.59 2.88 7.36
CA GLY A 41 -10.34 1.62 7.32
C GLY A 41 -11.84 1.77 7.13
N SER A 42 -12.37 2.99 6.96
CA SER A 42 -13.80 3.19 6.77
C SER A 42 -14.31 2.52 5.49
N PRO A 43 -15.42 1.75 5.56
CA PRO A 43 -16.04 1.18 4.37
C PRO A 43 -16.76 2.22 3.51
N PHE A 44 -16.84 3.47 3.95
CA PHE A 44 -17.51 4.57 3.25
C PHE A 44 -16.53 5.61 2.69
N LYS A 45 -15.24 5.47 2.97
CA LYS A 45 -14.21 6.38 2.45
C LYS A 45 -14.13 6.27 0.93
N PRO A 46 -14.18 7.38 0.14
CA PRO A 46 -14.25 7.32 -1.33
C PRO A 46 -13.06 6.60 -1.99
N ASP A 47 -11.88 6.66 -1.40
CA ASP A 47 -10.67 5.96 -1.85
C ASP A 47 -10.25 4.83 -0.90
N GLY A 48 -11.16 4.38 -0.05
CA GLY A 48 -10.89 3.42 1.00
C GLY A 48 -10.62 2.00 0.49
N LEU A 49 -9.62 1.35 1.07
CA LEU A 49 -9.30 -0.04 0.77
C LEU A 49 -10.43 -1.00 1.20
N ASN A 50 -11.19 -0.63 2.22
CA ASN A 50 -12.31 -1.41 2.74
C ASN A 50 -13.66 -0.99 2.14
N ASN A 51 -13.67 -0.04 1.21
CA ASN A 51 -14.86 0.36 0.48
C ASN A 51 -14.97 -0.47 -0.82
N PRO A 52 -15.95 -1.39 -0.94
CA PRO A 52 -16.07 -2.23 -2.13
C PRO A 52 -16.50 -1.49 -3.39
N PHE A 53 -16.83 -0.20 -3.28
CA PHE A 53 -17.20 0.66 -4.40
C PHE A 53 -16.10 1.65 -4.80
N SER A 54 -14.97 1.65 -4.07
CA SER A 54 -13.84 2.52 -4.39
C SER A 54 -12.92 1.89 -5.42
N LEU A 55 -12.08 2.73 -6.04
CA LEU A 55 -11.05 2.30 -6.98
C LEU A 55 -10.07 1.28 -6.36
N TYR A 56 -9.78 1.43 -5.07
CA TYR A 56 -8.78 0.63 -4.36
C TYR A 56 -9.36 -0.53 -3.55
N GLY A 57 -10.68 -0.56 -3.36
CA GLY A 57 -11.37 -1.60 -2.59
C GLY A 57 -12.31 -2.48 -3.42
N SER A 58 -12.62 -2.10 -4.65
CA SER A 58 -13.52 -2.88 -5.50
C SER A 58 -12.87 -4.18 -5.97
N PRO A 59 -13.59 -5.33 -5.89
CA PRO A 59 -13.07 -6.60 -6.39
C PRO A 59 -12.93 -6.65 -7.92
N PHE A 60 -13.38 -5.61 -8.62
CA PHE A 60 -13.34 -5.54 -10.10
C PHE A 60 -12.34 -4.49 -10.62
N SER A 61 -11.81 -3.65 -9.76
CA SER A 61 -10.86 -2.60 -10.16
C SER A 61 -9.46 -3.16 -10.36
N ASN A 62 -8.78 -2.71 -11.43
CA ASN A 62 -7.40 -3.09 -11.71
C ASN A 62 -6.39 -2.51 -10.70
N GLN A 63 -6.78 -1.53 -9.90
CA GLN A 63 -5.94 -0.86 -8.90
C GLN A 63 -6.30 -1.29 -7.46
N SER A 64 -7.15 -2.30 -7.32
CA SER A 64 -7.68 -2.71 -6.03
C SER A 64 -6.81 -3.75 -5.35
N ALA A 65 -6.72 -3.64 -4.03
CA ALA A 65 -6.10 -4.63 -3.16
C ALA A 65 -6.92 -5.92 -3.03
N THR A 66 -8.20 -5.90 -3.41
CA THR A 66 -9.12 -7.05 -3.26
C THR A 66 -9.38 -7.81 -4.55
N ASN A 67 -8.94 -7.27 -5.69
CA ASN A 67 -9.11 -7.93 -6.99
C ASN A 67 -7.92 -8.88 -7.27
N PRO A 68 -8.15 -10.21 -7.33
CA PRO A 68 -7.05 -11.16 -7.59
C PRO A 68 -6.46 -11.06 -8.99
N PHE A 69 -7.10 -10.33 -9.90
CA PHE A 69 -6.63 -10.10 -11.27
C PHE A 69 -6.06 -8.69 -11.49
N ALA A 70 -5.97 -7.88 -10.43
CA ALA A 70 -5.43 -6.53 -10.54
C ALA A 70 -3.95 -6.54 -10.91
N THR A 71 -3.56 -5.69 -11.86
CA THR A 71 -2.17 -5.52 -12.30
C THR A 71 -1.50 -4.32 -11.64
N ASP A 72 -2.26 -3.37 -11.12
CA ASP A 72 -1.80 -2.12 -10.54
C ASP A 72 -2.24 -1.97 -9.07
N ALA A 73 -2.20 -3.06 -8.31
CA ALA A 73 -2.52 -3.05 -6.90
C ALA A 73 -1.62 -2.07 -6.11
N PRO A 74 -2.07 -1.57 -4.94
CA PRO A 74 -1.30 -0.62 -4.15
C PRO A 74 0.08 -1.16 -3.75
N LEU A 75 1.05 -0.26 -3.65
CA LEU A 75 2.42 -0.57 -3.23
C LEU A 75 2.56 -0.33 -1.72
N LEU A 76 3.43 -1.11 -1.10
CA LEU A 76 3.74 -1.02 0.33
C LEU A 76 5.15 -0.53 0.55
N TYR A 77 5.30 0.38 1.52
CA TYR A 77 6.59 0.91 1.96
C TYR A 77 6.67 0.89 3.47
N ASP A 78 7.84 0.61 4.02
CA ASP A 78 8.06 0.76 5.46
C ASP A 78 8.20 2.24 5.85
N GLN A 79 8.37 2.53 7.13
CA GLN A 79 8.47 3.91 7.63
C GLN A 79 9.77 4.60 7.20
N GLN A 80 10.76 3.84 6.72
CA GLN A 80 12.01 4.36 6.15
C GLN A 80 11.95 4.55 4.64
N GLY A 81 10.81 4.22 4.00
CA GLY A 81 10.61 4.36 2.56
C GLY A 81 11.08 3.18 1.72
N ASN A 82 11.44 2.06 2.33
CA ASN A 82 11.83 0.85 1.60
C ASN A 82 10.59 0.13 1.07
N TYR A 83 10.66 -0.30 -0.19
CA TYR A 83 9.61 -1.08 -0.83
C TYR A 83 9.39 -2.43 -0.14
N ARG A 84 8.13 -2.76 0.12
CA ARG A 84 7.74 -3.97 0.85
C ARG A 84 6.70 -4.81 0.12
N GLY A 85 6.66 -4.73 -1.19
CA GLY A 85 5.77 -5.52 -2.04
C GLY A 85 4.47 -4.82 -2.38
N LYS A 86 3.53 -5.60 -2.88
CA LYS A 86 2.21 -5.11 -3.31
C LYS A 86 1.14 -5.62 -2.38
N LEU A 87 0.26 -4.73 -1.96
CA LEU A 87 -0.98 -5.11 -1.28
C LEU A 87 -1.96 -5.63 -2.35
N SER A 88 -1.82 -6.89 -2.69
CA SER A 88 -2.51 -7.52 -3.80
C SER A 88 -3.17 -8.82 -3.37
N ALA A 89 -4.33 -9.11 -3.93
CA ALA A 89 -5.00 -10.39 -3.76
C ALA A 89 -4.55 -11.45 -4.79
N ASN A 90 -3.62 -11.09 -5.70
CA ASN A 90 -3.11 -12.00 -6.71
C ASN A 90 -2.11 -12.99 -6.08
N PRO A 91 -2.41 -14.29 -6.04
CA PRO A 91 -1.51 -15.28 -5.44
C PRO A 91 -0.32 -15.66 -6.33
N TYR A 92 -0.26 -15.15 -7.56
CA TYR A 92 0.78 -15.49 -8.55
C TYR A 92 1.77 -14.36 -8.82
N ASP A 93 1.47 -13.13 -8.41
CA ASP A 93 2.41 -12.01 -8.57
C ASP A 93 3.59 -12.19 -7.62
N PRO A 94 4.85 -12.16 -8.12
CA PRO A 94 6.04 -12.36 -7.27
C PRO A 94 6.16 -11.37 -6.10
N ASP A 95 5.60 -10.17 -6.23
CA ASP A 95 5.65 -9.13 -5.21
C ASP A 95 4.40 -9.06 -4.34
N SER A 96 3.41 -9.90 -4.60
CA SER A 96 2.14 -9.90 -3.87
C SER A 96 2.31 -10.43 -2.45
N THR A 97 1.70 -9.74 -1.50
CA THR A 97 1.58 -10.22 -0.13
C THR A 97 0.69 -11.46 0.00
N SER A 98 -0.08 -11.79 -1.04
CA SER A 98 -0.93 -12.99 -1.11
C SER A 98 -0.26 -14.19 -1.79
N ASN A 99 0.98 -14.02 -2.27
CA ASN A 99 1.72 -15.11 -2.90
C ASN A 99 2.54 -15.86 -1.84
N PRO A 100 2.15 -17.11 -1.50
CA PRO A 100 2.83 -17.87 -0.44
C PRO A 100 4.24 -18.34 -0.81
N TYR A 101 4.63 -18.20 -2.08
CA TYR A 101 5.97 -18.53 -2.59
C TYR A 101 6.80 -17.30 -2.92
N GLY A 102 6.23 -16.10 -2.77
CA GLY A 102 6.89 -14.85 -3.06
C GLY A 102 7.66 -14.27 -1.88
N ARG A 103 8.56 -13.34 -2.18
CA ARG A 103 9.41 -12.66 -1.20
C ARG A 103 8.59 -11.97 -0.10
N TYR A 104 7.44 -11.39 -0.48
CA TYR A 104 6.63 -10.56 0.43
C TYR A 104 5.39 -11.27 0.96
N GLY A 105 5.11 -12.50 0.51
CA GLY A 105 3.95 -13.27 0.92
C GLY A 105 4.26 -14.60 1.58
N SER A 106 5.50 -15.10 1.46
CA SER A 106 5.90 -16.38 2.04
C SER A 106 5.97 -16.31 3.56
N PRO A 107 5.42 -17.31 4.28
CA PRO A 107 5.54 -17.37 5.74
C PRO A 107 6.98 -17.61 6.22
N PHE A 108 7.92 -17.87 5.32
CA PHE A 108 9.33 -18.14 5.65
C PHE A 108 10.29 -17.04 5.20
N SER A 109 9.84 -16.09 4.41
CA SER A 109 10.69 -14.98 3.94
C SER A 109 10.85 -13.93 5.03
N PRO A 110 12.09 -13.43 5.28
CA PRO A 110 12.31 -12.36 6.24
C PRO A 110 11.66 -11.03 5.85
N ASP A 111 11.33 -10.85 4.56
CA ASP A 111 10.68 -9.63 4.07
C ASP A 111 9.14 -9.73 4.02
N SER A 112 8.59 -10.87 4.38
CA SER A 112 7.16 -11.13 4.31
C SER A 112 6.43 -10.68 5.57
N ILE A 113 5.29 -9.98 5.37
CA ILE A 113 4.39 -9.64 6.47
C ILE A 113 3.68 -10.88 7.05
N ASN A 114 3.69 -12.00 6.34
CA ASN A 114 3.12 -13.26 6.79
C ASN A 114 4.10 -14.11 7.61
N ASN A 115 5.33 -13.62 7.78
CA ASN A 115 6.33 -14.27 8.61
C ASN A 115 6.42 -13.56 9.97
N PRO A 116 5.99 -14.21 11.07
CA PRO A 116 6.03 -13.61 12.40
C PRO A 116 7.45 -13.43 12.96
N TYR A 117 8.45 -14.02 12.32
CA TYR A 117 9.88 -13.85 12.66
C TYR A 117 10.60 -12.88 11.71
N GLY A 118 9.89 -12.32 10.73
CA GLY A 118 10.39 -11.36 9.77
C GLY A 118 9.61 -10.05 9.82
N ALA A 119 9.24 -9.52 8.65
CA ALA A 119 8.49 -8.27 8.55
C ALA A 119 7.12 -8.30 9.23
N GLY A 120 6.56 -9.48 9.48
CA GLY A 120 5.32 -9.68 10.22
C GLY A 120 5.47 -9.82 11.74
N ASN A 121 6.64 -9.54 12.29
CA ASN A 121 6.88 -9.61 13.73
C ASN A 121 5.99 -8.59 14.47
N PRO A 122 5.13 -9.04 15.42
CA PRO A 122 4.18 -8.17 16.12
C PRO A 122 4.82 -7.12 17.03
N TYR A 123 6.12 -7.18 17.23
CA TYR A 123 6.88 -6.20 18.03
C TYR A 123 7.64 -5.17 17.17
N ASN A 124 7.66 -5.34 15.86
CA ASN A 124 8.29 -4.39 14.94
C ASN A 124 7.36 -3.19 14.71
N PRO A 125 7.85 -1.93 14.85
CA PRO A 125 7.02 -0.74 14.61
C PRO A 125 6.46 -0.62 13.20
N SER A 126 7.12 -1.20 12.19
CA SER A 126 6.65 -1.21 10.81
C SER A 126 5.80 -2.42 10.47
N SER A 127 5.58 -3.32 11.41
CA SER A 127 4.79 -4.53 11.14
C SER A 127 3.29 -4.23 11.12
N PRO A 128 2.57 -4.72 10.09
CA PRO A 128 1.11 -4.58 10.05
C PRO A 128 0.39 -5.41 11.10
N THR A 129 1.09 -6.28 11.82
CA THR A 129 0.51 -7.09 12.92
C THR A 129 0.72 -6.50 14.29
N ASN A 130 1.49 -5.41 14.40
CA ASN A 130 1.74 -4.71 15.67
C ASN A 130 0.61 -3.72 15.95
N PRO A 131 -0.24 -3.93 17.00
CA PRO A 131 -1.35 -3.02 17.29
C PRO A 131 -0.91 -1.66 17.83
N TYR A 132 0.36 -1.50 18.18
CA TYR A 132 0.94 -0.25 18.68
C TYR A 132 1.87 0.42 17.67
N GLY A 133 2.10 -0.23 16.51
CA GLY A 133 2.97 0.28 15.46
C GLY A 133 2.21 1.06 14.39
N ARG A 134 2.96 1.74 13.52
CA ARG A 134 2.39 2.45 12.38
C ARG A 134 2.13 1.52 11.20
N GLY A 135 2.80 0.37 11.14
CA GLY A 135 2.66 -0.56 10.02
C GLY A 135 3.36 -0.08 8.75
N LEU A 136 2.84 -0.48 7.60
CA LEU A 136 3.38 -0.14 6.29
C LEU A 136 2.54 0.94 5.62
N ARG A 137 3.20 1.91 5.01
CA ARG A 137 2.53 2.94 4.22
C ARG A 137 2.01 2.34 2.92
N ILE A 138 0.80 2.73 2.53
CA ILE A 138 0.13 2.22 1.33
C ILE A 138 0.04 3.34 0.30
N GLU A 139 0.57 3.09 -0.90
CA GLU A 139 0.48 4.02 -2.03
C GLU A 139 -0.36 3.41 -3.15
N GLY A 140 -1.42 4.12 -3.53
CA GLY A 140 -2.23 3.79 -4.70
C GLY A 140 -1.53 4.15 -6.01
N ARG A 141 -1.89 3.43 -7.06
CA ARG A 141 -1.29 3.60 -8.40
C ARG A 141 -2.28 4.15 -9.39
#